data_84fd2a9485e5ea7212d478279404b0e4
#
_entry.id   84fd2a9485e5ea7212d478279404b0e4
#
_cell.length_a   1.000
_cell.length_b   1.000
_cell.length_c   1.000
_cell.angle_alpha   90.00
_cell.angle_beta   90.00
_cell.angle_gamma   90.00
#
_symmetry.space_group_name_H-M   'P 1'
#
loop_
_entity.id
_entity.type
_entity.pdbx_description
1 polymer ?
#
loop_
_entity_poly.entity_id
_entity_poly.type
_entity_poly.pdbx_seq_one_letter_code
_entity_poly.pdbx_strand_id
1 'polypeptide(L)'
;VTNVEIGVKTLLMDGAMRLNATYYQIDWDGIQVSQFDPVDVNFITFVENAANAEISGFEADMLWYPSDTLTVAAAMSYNDTEIVADVAQTIPIVDIGSPLPLAPARQWNVRVRKDLAMNDGYFQVAYKSSSKTYNSFEAKKVKDQPAYDIVDLAYGMTLNDVDVEFFIRNATDERANLYFNDQDDIPRITTNRPRNMGVRLSYRF
;
A
#
# COMPACT_ATOMS: atom_id res chain seq x y z
N VAL A 1 4.14 -22.58 -0.32
CA VAL A 1 3.27 -21.55 -0.93
C VAL A 1 2.96 -21.98 -2.35
N THR A 2 1.68 -22.02 -2.71
CA THR A 2 1.19 -22.25 -4.07
C THR A 2 0.48 -20.98 -4.54
N ASN A 3 0.80 -20.51 -5.75
CA ASN A 3 0.17 -19.33 -6.36
C ASN A 3 -0.38 -19.69 -7.74
N VAL A 4 -1.62 -19.30 -8.00
CA VAL A 4 -2.29 -19.42 -9.30
C VAL A 4 -2.78 -18.04 -9.71
N GLU A 5 -2.41 -17.62 -10.92
CA GLU A 5 -2.76 -16.31 -11.46
C GLU A 5 -3.38 -16.42 -12.85
N ILE A 6 -4.35 -15.56 -13.12
CA ILE A 6 -4.87 -15.32 -14.47
C ILE A 6 -4.94 -13.81 -14.71
N GLY A 7 -4.39 -13.36 -15.82
CA GLY A 7 -4.31 -11.94 -16.10
C GLY A 7 -4.54 -11.59 -17.55
N VAL A 8 -4.85 -10.33 -17.79
CA VAL A 8 -4.98 -9.72 -19.11
C VAL A 8 -4.13 -8.46 -19.18
N LYS A 9 -3.46 -8.28 -20.31
CA LYS A 9 -2.75 -7.04 -20.66
C LYS A 9 -3.26 -6.59 -22.02
N THR A 10 -3.78 -5.38 -22.10
CA THR A 10 -4.43 -4.90 -23.31
C THR A 10 -4.17 -3.43 -23.57
N LEU A 11 -4.20 -3.09 -24.85
CA LEU A 11 -4.23 -1.72 -25.36
C LEU A 11 -5.62 -1.46 -25.91
N LEU A 12 -6.26 -0.41 -25.47
CA LEU A 12 -7.61 0.00 -25.84
C LEU A 12 -7.59 1.40 -26.44
N MET A 13 -8.67 1.80 -27.12
CA MET A 13 -8.84 3.15 -27.70
C MET A 13 -7.68 3.53 -28.63
N ASP A 14 -7.37 2.65 -29.59
CA ASP A 14 -6.27 2.83 -30.55
C ASP A 14 -4.90 3.07 -29.89
N GLY A 15 -4.67 2.46 -28.72
CA GLY A 15 -3.43 2.59 -27.96
C GLY A 15 -3.43 3.75 -26.95
N ALA A 16 -4.48 4.56 -26.89
CA ALA A 16 -4.58 5.64 -25.92
C ALA A 16 -4.75 5.17 -24.47
N MET A 17 -5.12 3.91 -24.26
CA MET A 17 -5.25 3.33 -22.92
C MET A 17 -4.57 1.95 -22.84
N ARG A 18 -3.67 1.81 -21.90
CA ARG A 18 -3.13 0.52 -21.47
C ARG A 18 -3.84 0.09 -20.18
N LEU A 19 -4.35 -1.12 -20.15
CA LEU A 19 -4.96 -1.74 -18.99
C LEU A 19 -4.34 -3.11 -18.76
N ASN A 20 -3.88 -3.35 -17.53
CA ASN A 20 -3.49 -4.66 -17.04
C ASN A 20 -4.39 -5.02 -15.89
N ALA A 21 -4.79 -6.29 -15.79
CA ALA A 21 -5.59 -6.79 -14.68
C ALA A 21 -5.22 -8.24 -14.41
N THR A 22 -5.13 -8.60 -13.13
CA THR A 22 -4.76 -9.96 -12.69
C THR A 22 -5.66 -10.36 -11.53
N TYR A 23 -6.20 -11.55 -11.59
CA TYR A 23 -6.78 -12.26 -10.45
C TYR A 23 -5.78 -13.31 -9.98
N TYR A 24 -5.64 -13.49 -8.67
CA TYR A 24 -4.73 -14.48 -8.09
C TYR A 24 -5.37 -15.18 -6.89
N GLN A 25 -4.87 -16.38 -6.65
CA GLN A 25 -5.15 -17.17 -5.45
C GLN A 25 -3.85 -17.76 -4.93
N ILE A 26 -3.60 -17.59 -3.65
CA ILE A 26 -2.38 -18.04 -2.97
C ILE A 26 -2.78 -18.88 -1.77
N ASP A 27 -2.26 -20.11 -1.72
CA ASP A 27 -2.29 -20.96 -0.55
C ASP A 27 -0.93 -20.90 0.13
N TRP A 28 -0.90 -20.41 1.36
CA TRP A 28 0.33 -20.23 2.11
C TRP A 28 0.35 -21.14 3.33
N ASP A 29 1.07 -22.26 3.20
CA ASP A 29 1.28 -23.19 4.29
C ASP A 29 2.50 -22.81 5.13
N GLY A 30 2.37 -22.90 6.46
CA GLY A 30 3.46 -22.71 7.39
C GLY A 30 4.01 -21.30 7.44
N ILE A 31 3.14 -20.31 7.64
CA ILE A 31 3.58 -18.92 7.89
C ILE A 31 4.47 -18.88 9.12
N GLN A 32 5.67 -18.33 8.98
CA GLN A 32 6.63 -18.21 10.06
C GLN A 32 6.36 -16.96 10.89
N VAL A 33 6.25 -17.14 12.18
CA VAL A 33 6.03 -16.07 13.16
C VAL A 33 7.11 -16.14 14.24
N SER A 34 7.66 -14.97 14.60
CA SER A 34 8.53 -14.87 15.78
C SER A 34 7.67 -14.81 17.03
N GLN A 35 7.90 -15.71 17.95
CA GLN A 35 7.24 -15.76 19.23
C GLN A 35 8.22 -15.46 20.36
N PHE A 36 7.72 -14.81 21.40
CA PHE A 36 8.41 -14.59 22.64
C PHE A 36 7.80 -15.49 23.72
N ASP A 37 8.58 -16.39 24.29
CA ASP A 37 8.16 -17.23 25.41
C ASP A 37 8.61 -16.60 26.72
N PRO A 38 7.67 -16.07 27.53
CA PRO A 38 7.98 -15.50 28.84
C PRO A 38 8.06 -16.55 29.95
N VAL A 39 7.69 -17.82 29.68
CA VAL A 39 7.47 -18.84 30.72
C VAL A 39 8.64 -19.79 30.82
N ASP A 40 9.29 -20.14 29.71
CA ASP A 40 10.49 -20.96 29.71
C ASP A 40 11.76 -20.12 29.86
N VAL A 41 12.37 -20.39 30.94
CA VAL A 41 13.70 -20.06 31.44
C VAL A 41 14.66 -19.30 30.52
N ASN A 42 14.42 -18.29 29.86
CA ASN A 42 15.48 -17.44 29.30
C ASN A 42 15.00 -16.30 28.40
N PHE A 43 13.73 -15.95 28.37
CA PHE A 43 13.26 -14.85 27.51
C PHE A 43 13.71 -15.02 26.05
N ILE A 44 13.50 -16.20 25.48
CA ILE A 44 13.98 -16.54 24.13
C ILE A 44 12.89 -16.16 23.12
N THR A 45 13.31 -15.49 22.06
CA THR A 45 12.50 -15.37 20.85
C THR A 45 12.82 -16.55 19.93
N PHE A 46 11.82 -17.28 19.49
CA PHE A 46 11.96 -18.36 18.52
C PHE A 46 11.04 -18.13 17.33
N VAL A 47 11.33 -18.79 16.22
CA VAL A 47 10.52 -18.72 14.99
C VAL A 47 9.93 -20.10 14.76
N GLU A 48 8.61 -20.16 14.61
CA GLU A 48 7.93 -21.39 14.24
C GLU A 48 6.91 -21.17 13.12
N ASN A 49 6.49 -22.25 12.48
CA ASN A 49 5.37 -22.24 11.57
C ASN A 49 4.08 -22.17 12.40
N ALA A 50 3.36 -21.07 12.30
CA ALA A 50 2.25 -20.78 13.20
C ALA A 50 0.87 -20.87 12.54
N ALA A 51 0.77 -20.66 11.24
CA ALA A 51 -0.51 -20.60 10.55
C ALA A 51 -0.44 -21.06 9.10
N ASN A 52 -1.60 -21.45 8.56
CA ASN A 52 -1.84 -21.50 7.14
C ASN A 52 -2.84 -20.41 6.77
N ALA A 53 -2.69 -19.80 5.61
CA ALA A 53 -3.58 -18.77 5.11
C ALA A 53 -3.95 -18.98 3.64
N GLU A 54 -5.16 -18.55 3.30
CA GLU A 54 -5.62 -18.40 1.94
C GLU A 54 -5.72 -16.92 1.60
N ILE A 55 -5.26 -16.55 0.41
CA ILE A 55 -5.29 -15.18 -0.08
C ILE A 55 -5.87 -15.22 -1.48
N SER A 56 -6.91 -14.45 -1.73
CA SER A 56 -7.38 -14.22 -3.09
C SER A 56 -7.47 -12.74 -3.35
N GLY A 57 -7.29 -12.36 -4.61
CA GLY A 57 -7.27 -10.93 -4.89
C GLY A 57 -7.34 -10.59 -6.36
N PHE A 58 -7.52 -9.30 -6.57
CA PHE A 58 -7.55 -8.70 -7.88
C PHE A 58 -6.69 -7.44 -7.88
N GLU A 59 -5.81 -7.33 -8.87
CA GLU A 59 -4.99 -6.15 -9.12
C GLU A 59 -5.26 -5.60 -10.52
N ALA A 60 -5.29 -4.29 -10.64
CA ALA A 60 -5.37 -3.63 -11.94
C ALA A 60 -4.52 -2.37 -11.96
N ASP A 61 -3.89 -2.10 -13.10
CA ASP A 61 -3.26 -0.83 -13.40
C ASP A 61 -3.72 -0.31 -14.77
N MET A 62 -3.84 1.00 -14.87
CA MET A 62 -4.26 1.70 -16.05
C MET A 62 -3.37 2.92 -16.29
N LEU A 63 -2.97 3.12 -17.54
CA LEU A 63 -2.40 4.36 -18.06
C LEU A 63 -3.24 4.80 -19.23
N TRP A 64 -3.88 5.97 -19.13
CA TRP A 64 -4.81 6.49 -20.10
C TRP A 64 -4.46 7.92 -20.51
N TYR A 65 -4.49 8.18 -21.80
CA TYR A 65 -4.29 9.49 -22.43
C TYR A 65 -5.61 9.95 -23.09
N PRO A 66 -6.57 10.54 -22.32
CA PRO A 66 -7.84 11.00 -22.87
C PRO A 66 -7.69 12.11 -23.92
N SER A 67 -6.58 12.82 -23.88
CA SER A 67 -6.16 13.82 -24.85
C SER A 67 -4.64 13.99 -24.81
N ASP A 68 -4.06 14.70 -25.78
CA ASP A 68 -2.62 14.99 -25.86
C ASP A 68 -2.05 15.70 -24.63
N THR A 69 -2.91 16.29 -23.81
CA THR A 69 -2.51 17.10 -22.64
C THR A 69 -3.00 16.54 -21.31
N LEU A 70 -3.69 15.39 -21.32
CA LEU A 70 -4.23 14.79 -20.09
C LEU A 70 -3.74 13.35 -19.95
N THR A 71 -3.09 13.08 -18.83
CA THR A 71 -2.64 11.74 -18.44
C THR A 71 -3.34 11.31 -17.16
N VAL A 72 -3.93 10.12 -17.18
CA VAL A 72 -4.52 9.48 -16.02
C VAL A 72 -3.78 8.15 -15.78
N ALA A 73 -3.17 8.01 -14.62
CA ALA A 73 -2.60 6.74 -14.17
C ALA A 73 -3.35 6.29 -12.92
N ALA A 74 -3.83 5.06 -12.91
CA ALA A 74 -4.52 4.49 -11.78
C ALA A 74 -4.02 3.07 -11.52
N ALA A 75 -3.97 2.69 -10.25
CA ALA A 75 -3.74 1.32 -9.82
C ALA A 75 -4.65 1.02 -8.65
N MET A 76 -5.12 -0.22 -8.58
CA MET A 76 -5.92 -0.71 -7.47
C MET A 76 -5.53 -2.13 -7.11
N SER A 77 -5.68 -2.49 -5.85
CA SER A 77 -5.67 -3.86 -5.38
C SER A 77 -6.86 -4.12 -4.46
N TYR A 78 -7.38 -5.31 -4.57
CA TYR A 78 -8.34 -5.90 -3.64
C TYR A 78 -7.79 -7.23 -3.18
N ASN A 79 -7.67 -7.41 -1.86
CA ASN A 79 -7.18 -8.63 -1.22
C ASN A 79 -8.23 -9.14 -0.25
N ASP A 80 -8.58 -10.39 -0.37
CA ASP A 80 -9.28 -11.15 0.65
C ASP A 80 -8.29 -12.13 1.24
N THR A 81 -8.07 -12.05 2.55
CA THR A 81 -7.05 -12.84 3.24
C THR A 81 -7.66 -13.48 4.46
N GLU A 82 -7.44 -14.76 4.65
CA GLU A 82 -7.99 -15.52 5.77
C GLU A 82 -6.97 -16.50 6.32
N ILE A 83 -6.84 -16.56 7.65
CA ILE A 83 -6.12 -17.62 8.33
C ILE A 83 -7.03 -18.82 8.43
N VAL A 84 -6.64 -19.93 7.80
CA VAL A 84 -7.46 -21.15 7.68
C VAL A 84 -7.08 -22.24 8.66
N ALA A 85 -5.85 -22.17 9.22
CA ALA A 85 -5.44 -23.12 10.25
C ALA A 85 -4.39 -22.50 11.20
N ASP A 86 -4.48 -22.84 12.48
CA ASP A 86 -3.41 -22.69 13.47
C ASP A 86 -2.59 -23.97 13.48
N VAL A 87 -1.31 -23.89 13.18
CA VAL A 87 -0.37 -25.03 13.14
C VAL A 87 0.76 -24.88 14.15
N ALA A 88 0.69 -23.86 15.02
CA ALA A 88 1.65 -23.63 16.08
C ALA A 88 1.72 -24.84 17.02
N GLN A 89 2.93 -25.28 17.35
CA GLN A 89 3.15 -26.44 18.21
C GLN A 89 3.25 -26.07 19.69
N THR A 90 3.58 -24.83 19.97
CA THR A 90 3.92 -24.37 21.31
C THR A 90 2.77 -23.64 21.97
N ILE A 91 2.22 -22.62 21.33
CA ILE A 91 1.11 -21.81 21.86
C ILE A 91 0.19 -21.43 20.70
N PRO A 92 -1.12 -21.74 20.75
CA PRO A 92 -2.06 -21.23 19.76
C PRO A 92 -2.07 -19.70 19.79
N ILE A 93 -1.75 -19.07 18.66
CA ILE A 93 -1.56 -17.62 18.59
C ILE A 93 -2.47 -16.92 17.60
N VAL A 94 -3.09 -17.67 16.70
CA VAL A 94 -3.88 -17.11 15.62
C VAL A 94 -5.37 -17.45 15.76
N ASP A 95 -6.22 -16.51 15.40
CA ASP A 95 -7.65 -16.76 15.27
C ASP A 95 -7.94 -17.19 13.83
N ILE A 96 -8.48 -18.42 13.66
CA ILE A 96 -8.97 -18.90 12.38
C ILE A 96 -10.11 -18.00 11.91
N GLY A 97 -10.13 -17.66 10.64
CA GLY A 97 -11.07 -16.72 10.04
C GLY A 97 -10.64 -15.26 10.12
N SER A 98 -9.51 -14.95 10.77
CA SER A 98 -9.02 -13.58 10.80
C SER A 98 -8.19 -13.22 9.56
N PRO A 99 -8.18 -11.94 9.16
CA PRO A 99 -7.37 -11.49 8.04
C PRO A 99 -5.87 -11.47 8.40
N LEU A 100 -5.02 -11.54 7.39
CA LEU A 100 -3.58 -11.36 7.57
C LEU A 100 -3.25 -9.93 8.06
N PRO A 101 -2.34 -9.79 9.02
CA PRO A 101 -1.91 -8.48 9.49
C PRO A 101 -1.19 -7.71 8.39
N LEU A 102 -1.27 -6.38 8.44
CA LEU A 102 -0.66 -5.44 7.51
C LEU A 102 -1.09 -5.62 6.04
N ALA A 103 -2.13 -6.40 5.79
CA ALA A 103 -2.70 -6.64 4.47
C ALA A 103 -4.01 -5.85 4.32
N PRO A 104 -4.00 -4.67 3.69
CA PRO A 104 -5.22 -3.92 3.47
C PRO A 104 -6.10 -4.61 2.42
N ALA A 105 -7.40 -4.73 2.72
CA ALA A 105 -8.34 -5.33 1.78
C ALA A 105 -8.51 -4.50 0.50
N ARG A 106 -8.25 -3.20 0.54
CA ARG A 106 -8.36 -2.31 -0.63
C ARG A 106 -7.30 -1.24 -0.59
N GLN A 107 -6.65 -1.04 -1.73
CA GLN A 107 -5.74 0.07 -1.97
C GLN A 107 -6.03 0.72 -3.33
N TRP A 108 -5.87 2.04 -3.37
CA TRP A 108 -6.03 2.84 -4.58
C TRP A 108 -4.89 3.82 -4.71
N ASN A 109 -4.45 4.01 -5.94
CA ASN A 109 -3.52 5.06 -6.31
C ASN A 109 -3.99 5.65 -7.64
N VAL A 110 -4.33 6.93 -7.65
CA VAL A 110 -4.77 7.63 -8.86
C VAL A 110 -3.94 8.89 -9.02
N ARG A 111 -3.39 9.10 -10.20
CA ARG A 111 -2.66 10.31 -10.57
C ARG A 111 -3.25 10.88 -11.83
N VAL A 112 -3.62 12.14 -11.79
CA VAL A 112 -4.09 12.93 -12.93
C VAL A 112 -3.09 14.04 -13.16
N ARG A 113 -2.58 14.15 -14.38
CA ARG A 113 -1.69 15.22 -14.83
C ARG A 113 -2.31 15.89 -16.06
N LYS A 114 -2.42 17.21 -15.99
CA LYS A 114 -2.80 18.09 -17.09
C LYS A 114 -1.61 18.92 -17.52
N ASP A 115 -1.15 18.73 -18.75
CA ASP A 115 -0.12 19.57 -19.34
C ASP A 115 -0.76 20.87 -19.87
N LEU A 116 -0.04 21.98 -19.70
CA LEU A 116 -0.47 23.32 -20.02
C LEU A 116 0.35 23.85 -21.20
N ALA A 117 -0.29 24.57 -22.12
CA ALA A 117 0.37 25.10 -23.29
C ALA A 117 1.40 26.23 -22.97
N MET A 118 1.32 26.80 -21.78
CA MET A 118 2.17 27.91 -21.36
C MET A 118 3.37 27.38 -20.58
N ASN A 119 4.60 27.73 -21.02
CA ASN A 119 5.87 27.44 -20.35
C ASN A 119 6.10 25.94 -20.09
N ASP A 120 5.66 25.05 -20.98
CA ASP A 120 5.71 23.59 -20.80
C ASP A 120 5.25 23.16 -19.41
N GLY A 121 4.23 23.89 -18.91
CA GLY A 121 3.75 23.72 -17.54
C GLY A 121 2.86 22.50 -17.38
N TYR A 122 2.63 22.12 -16.14
CA TYR A 122 1.66 21.09 -15.80
C TYR A 122 1.05 21.31 -14.42
N PHE A 123 -0.14 20.76 -14.25
CA PHE A 123 -0.76 20.56 -12.94
C PHE A 123 -0.99 19.07 -12.70
N GLN A 124 -0.68 18.61 -11.49
CA GLN A 124 -0.84 17.20 -11.12
C GLN A 124 -1.49 17.05 -9.76
N VAL A 125 -2.42 16.10 -9.68
CA VAL A 125 -3.02 15.62 -8.43
C VAL A 125 -2.71 14.13 -8.34
N ALA A 126 -2.28 13.68 -7.17
CA ALA A 126 -2.18 12.26 -6.85
C ALA A 126 -2.96 11.96 -5.58
N TYR A 127 -3.72 10.88 -5.61
CA TYR A 127 -4.54 10.38 -4.50
C TYR A 127 -4.15 8.96 -4.18
N LYS A 128 -3.97 8.67 -2.89
CA LYS A 128 -3.72 7.32 -2.36
C LYS A 128 -4.72 7.03 -1.29
N SER A 129 -5.27 5.84 -1.30
CA SER A 129 -6.18 5.32 -0.28
C SER A 129 -5.76 3.93 0.15
N SER A 130 -5.89 3.64 1.43
CA SER A 130 -5.71 2.31 2.00
C SER A 130 -6.84 2.04 2.99
N SER A 131 -7.47 0.87 2.89
CA SER A 131 -8.40 0.41 3.91
C SER A 131 -7.69 0.13 5.23
N LYS A 132 -8.44 -0.06 6.30
CA LYS A 132 -7.90 -0.45 7.60
C LYS A 132 -7.12 -1.76 7.51
N THR A 133 -6.13 -1.91 8.38
CA THR A 133 -5.36 -3.13 8.59
C THR A 133 -5.28 -3.46 10.08
N TYR A 134 -4.64 -4.56 10.38
CA TYR A 134 -4.35 -5.00 11.74
C TYR A 134 -2.85 -5.16 11.93
N ASN A 135 -2.34 -4.99 13.14
CA ASN A 135 -0.90 -5.02 13.40
C ASN A 135 -0.35 -6.42 13.70
N SER A 136 -1.19 -7.39 14.08
CA SER A 136 -0.74 -8.67 14.63
C SER A 136 -1.73 -9.80 14.33
N PHE A 137 -1.23 -11.03 14.32
CA PHE A 137 -2.02 -12.27 14.34
C PHE A 137 -2.59 -12.59 15.72
N GLU A 138 -1.95 -12.13 16.79
CA GLU A 138 -2.31 -12.50 18.14
C GLU A 138 -3.61 -11.79 18.55
N ALA A 139 -4.69 -12.54 18.74
CA ALA A 139 -6.01 -12.03 19.08
C ALA A 139 -6.02 -11.04 20.26
N LYS A 140 -5.16 -11.28 21.26
CA LYS A 140 -5.06 -10.41 22.46
C LYS A 140 -4.32 -9.09 22.21
N LYS A 141 -3.55 -9.00 21.12
CA LYS A 141 -2.69 -7.86 20.77
C LYS A 141 -3.13 -7.14 19.51
N VAL A 142 -4.22 -7.58 18.88
CA VAL A 142 -4.73 -6.95 17.66
C VAL A 142 -5.12 -5.51 17.94
N LYS A 143 -4.59 -4.60 17.13
CA LYS A 143 -4.96 -3.19 17.08
C LYS A 143 -5.31 -2.82 15.66
N ASP A 144 -6.43 -2.14 15.50
CA ASP A 144 -6.83 -1.57 14.24
C ASP A 144 -5.87 -0.44 13.85
N GLN A 145 -5.41 -0.49 12.61
CA GLN A 145 -4.75 0.62 11.94
C GLN A 145 -5.78 1.21 10.99
N PRO A 146 -6.33 2.40 11.30
CA PRO A 146 -7.43 2.99 10.55
C PRO A 146 -7.12 3.16 9.06
N ALA A 147 -8.16 3.14 8.24
CA ALA A 147 -8.06 3.54 6.84
C ALA A 147 -7.58 4.99 6.73
N TYR A 148 -6.88 5.30 5.64
CA TYR A 148 -6.36 6.65 5.39
C TYR A 148 -6.36 7.01 3.92
N ASP A 149 -6.35 8.33 3.66
CA ASP A 149 -6.31 8.93 2.35
C ASP A 149 -5.23 10.02 2.29
N ILE A 150 -4.41 10.03 1.26
CA ILE A 150 -3.36 11.02 1.06
C ILE A 150 -3.54 11.69 -0.29
N VAL A 151 -3.52 13.02 -0.30
CA VAL A 151 -3.55 13.84 -1.51
C VAL A 151 -2.24 14.59 -1.68
N ASP A 152 -1.63 14.45 -2.85
CA ASP A 152 -0.45 15.21 -3.26
C ASP A 152 -0.82 16.12 -4.43
N LEU A 153 -0.30 17.35 -4.42
CA LEU A 153 -0.48 18.34 -5.47
C LEU A 153 0.88 18.76 -6.01
N ALA A 154 0.98 19.00 -7.31
CA ALA A 154 2.16 19.61 -7.91
C ALA A 154 1.76 20.53 -9.06
N TYR A 155 2.51 21.61 -9.22
CA TYR A 155 2.48 22.51 -10.36
C TYR A 155 3.92 22.73 -10.84
N GLY A 156 4.19 22.41 -12.09
CA GLY A 156 5.49 22.59 -12.71
C GLY A 156 5.43 23.51 -13.90
N MET A 157 6.54 24.18 -14.20
CA MET A 157 6.75 24.97 -15.41
C MET A 157 8.24 25.05 -15.75
N THR A 158 8.55 25.32 -17.01
CA THR A 158 9.91 25.58 -17.49
C THR A 158 10.09 27.05 -17.74
N LEU A 159 11.12 27.64 -17.12
CA LEU A 159 11.51 29.03 -17.31
C LEU A 159 12.92 29.07 -17.90
N ASN A 160 13.03 29.31 -19.20
CA ASN A 160 14.27 29.14 -19.97
C ASN A 160 14.81 27.71 -19.81
N ASP A 161 15.99 27.54 -19.21
CA ASP A 161 16.64 26.23 -18.99
C ASP A 161 16.39 25.69 -17.56
N VAL A 162 15.49 26.32 -16.78
CA VAL A 162 15.18 25.94 -15.40
C VAL A 162 13.78 25.35 -15.33
N ASP A 163 13.69 24.10 -14.91
CA ASP A 163 12.42 23.49 -14.52
C ASP A 163 12.13 23.84 -13.05
N VAL A 164 10.94 24.40 -12.81
CA VAL A 164 10.46 24.79 -11.47
C VAL A 164 9.23 23.96 -11.13
N GLU A 165 9.28 23.22 -10.03
CA GLU A 165 8.13 22.48 -9.51
C GLU A 165 7.76 22.97 -8.10
N PHE A 166 6.54 23.45 -7.92
CA PHE A 166 5.93 23.69 -6.62
C PHE A 166 5.15 22.42 -6.24
N PHE A 167 5.32 21.94 -5.02
CA PHE A 167 4.62 20.76 -4.56
C PHE A 167 4.05 20.92 -3.15
N ILE A 168 2.94 20.22 -2.91
CA ILE A 168 2.36 19.97 -1.59
C ILE A 168 2.17 18.46 -1.48
N ARG A 169 2.92 17.82 -0.61
CA ARG A 169 2.74 16.40 -0.27
C ARG A 169 1.85 16.30 0.95
N ASN A 170 0.95 15.31 0.95
CA ASN A 170 -0.03 15.13 2.02
C ASN A 170 -0.79 16.44 2.31
N ALA A 171 -1.50 16.96 1.31
CA ALA A 171 -2.16 18.27 1.37
C ALA A 171 -3.22 18.36 2.49
N THR A 172 -3.81 17.23 2.86
CA THR A 172 -4.80 17.10 3.95
C THR A 172 -4.19 17.00 5.34
N ASP A 173 -2.85 16.87 5.44
CA ASP A 173 -2.10 16.63 6.68
C ASP A 173 -2.56 15.37 7.42
N GLU A 174 -2.91 14.32 6.68
CA GLU A 174 -3.32 13.03 7.24
C GLU A 174 -2.21 12.42 8.09
N ARG A 175 -2.59 11.83 9.23
CA ARG A 175 -1.69 11.17 10.19
C ARG A 175 -2.05 9.69 10.27
N ALA A 176 -1.72 8.97 9.21
CA ALA A 176 -1.98 7.55 9.13
C ALA A 176 -1.12 6.74 10.10
N ASN A 177 -1.72 5.79 10.79
CA ASN A 177 -1.01 4.78 11.55
C ASN A 177 -0.59 3.66 10.60
N LEU A 178 0.67 3.64 10.18
CA LEU A 178 1.21 2.66 9.23
C LEU A 178 1.63 1.37 9.91
N TYR A 179 2.06 1.45 11.16
CA TYR A 179 2.42 0.29 11.97
C TYR A 179 2.28 0.62 13.45
N PHE A 180 1.70 -0.29 14.19
CA PHE A 180 1.58 -0.24 15.63
C PHE A 180 2.39 -1.37 16.25
N ASN A 181 3.31 -1.03 17.15
CA ASN A 181 4.11 -1.98 17.90
C ASN A 181 3.93 -1.67 19.39
N ASP A 182 3.53 -2.68 20.16
CA ASP A 182 3.32 -2.63 21.60
C ASP A 182 4.27 -3.57 22.38
N GLN A 183 5.37 -3.98 21.76
CA GLN A 183 6.43 -4.70 22.49
C GLN A 183 6.93 -3.84 23.65
N ASP A 184 7.25 -4.49 24.75
CA ASP A 184 7.76 -3.85 25.99
C ASP A 184 6.77 -2.93 26.69
N ASP A 185 5.45 -3.13 26.54
CA ASP A 185 4.39 -2.31 27.13
C ASP A 185 4.46 -0.81 26.75
N ILE A 186 5.26 -0.46 25.77
CA ILE A 186 5.39 0.90 25.26
C ILE A 186 4.81 0.96 23.85
N PRO A 187 3.63 1.57 23.65
CA PRO A 187 3.07 1.70 22.31
C PRO A 187 3.93 2.62 21.44
N ARG A 188 4.34 2.08 20.28
CA ARG A 188 5.09 2.82 19.26
C ARG A 188 4.27 2.84 17.98
N ILE A 189 4.03 4.01 17.43
CA ILE A 189 3.27 4.18 16.19
C ILE A 189 4.21 4.75 15.12
N THR A 190 4.33 4.03 14.01
CA THR A 190 4.96 4.55 12.80
C THR A 190 3.90 5.27 11.99
N THR A 191 4.13 6.54 11.66
CA THR A 191 3.21 7.35 10.86
C THR A 191 3.80 7.72 9.51
N ASN A 192 2.96 8.14 8.57
CA ASN A 192 3.40 8.76 7.34
C ASN A 192 4.03 10.15 7.63
N ARG A 193 4.69 10.71 6.61
CA ARG A 193 5.20 12.08 6.68
C ARG A 193 4.04 13.08 6.80
N PRO A 194 4.17 14.12 7.64
CA PRO A 194 3.21 15.22 7.70
C PRO A 194 3.16 15.97 6.36
N ARG A 195 2.18 16.88 6.24
CA ARG A 195 2.14 17.80 5.10
C ARG A 195 3.48 18.50 4.94
N ASN A 196 3.99 18.44 3.72
CA ASN A 196 5.24 19.05 3.33
C ASN A 196 5.04 19.80 2.02
N MET A 197 5.50 21.05 1.96
CA MET A 197 5.45 21.86 0.76
C MET A 197 6.83 22.41 0.44
N GLY A 198 7.10 22.59 -0.84
CA GLY A 198 8.40 23.09 -1.27
C GLY A 198 8.44 23.44 -2.75
N VAL A 199 9.61 23.87 -3.15
CA VAL A 199 9.97 24.15 -4.54
C VAL A 199 11.17 23.28 -4.91
N ARG A 200 11.11 22.65 -6.07
CA ARG A 200 12.24 21.94 -6.70
C ARG A 200 12.67 22.73 -7.92
N LEU A 201 13.96 22.94 -8.03
CA LEU A 201 14.58 23.56 -9.21
C LEU A 201 15.51 22.54 -9.87
N SER A 202 15.40 22.39 -11.20
CA SER A 202 16.28 21.54 -12.00
C SER A 202 16.78 22.36 -13.19
N TYR A 203 18.08 22.42 -13.35
CA TYR A 203 18.72 23.13 -14.47
C TYR A 203 19.23 22.11 -15.50
N ARG A 204 18.98 22.39 -16.78
CA ARG A 204 19.52 21.61 -17.90
C ARG A 204 20.69 22.39 -18.52
N PHE A 205 21.86 21.80 -18.53
CA PHE A 205 23.08 22.36 -19.12
C PHE A 205 23.57 21.49 -20.29
#